data_8b2f9891cd6e6369821fb0ed75ac0041
#
_entry.id   8b2f9891cd6e6369821fb0ed75ac0041
#
_cell.length_a   1.000
_cell.length_b   1.000
_cell.length_c   1.000
_cell.angle_alpha   90.00
_cell.angle_beta   90.00
_cell.angle_gamma   90.00
#
_symmetry.space_group_name_H-M   'P 1'
#
loop_
_entity.id
_entity.type
_entity.pdbx_description
1 polymer ?
#
loop_
_entity_poly.entity_id
_entity_poly.type
_entity_poly.pdbx_seq_one_letter_code
_entity_poly.pdbx_strand_id
1 'polypeptide(L)'
;YYIAGRTFELPELKLLIDAVESSKFITEKKSEALVAKLTSFASKHQAEQLKRNLCPTDRIKPDNEMIYYIVDTINEAINNGKKISFLYFEYNVKKEKKLKNAGNPYVFSPYALIWSGDFYYVVGYSEKHNGIGGFRVDRITKSPTILEDDIIPKPADFNIADYAKSVFQ
;
A
#
# COMPACT_ATOMS: atom_id res chain seq x y z
N TYR A 1 17.34 10.31 -37.60
CA TYR A 1 16.76 10.67 -36.31
C TYR A 1 15.74 9.56 -35.95
N TYR A 2 16.14 8.59 -35.12
CA TYR A 2 15.20 7.67 -34.51
C TYR A 2 14.40 8.42 -33.49
N ILE A 3 13.11 8.64 -33.72
CA ILE A 3 12.16 9.03 -32.67
C ILE A 3 11.99 7.76 -31.84
N ALA A 4 12.68 7.69 -30.71
CA ALA A 4 12.41 6.67 -29.70
C ALA A 4 10.91 6.74 -29.41
N GLY A 5 10.18 5.66 -29.66
CA GLY A 5 8.75 5.59 -29.43
C GLY A 5 8.45 6.06 -28.02
N ARG A 6 7.48 6.98 -27.84
CA ARG A 6 7.08 7.45 -26.52
C ARG A 6 6.62 6.25 -25.70
N THR A 7 7.16 6.08 -24.53
CA THR A 7 6.78 4.99 -23.62
C THR A 7 5.31 5.13 -23.19
N PHE A 8 4.80 6.39 -23.11
CA PHE A 8 3.42 6.71 -22.75
C PHE A 8 2.87 7.81 -23.69
N GLU A 9 1.58 7.73 -23.98
CA GLU A 9 0.84 8.82 -24.59
C GLU A 9 0.47 9.88 -23.52
N LEU A 10 0.21 11.11 -23.95
CA LEU A 10 -0.12 12.21 -23.04
C LEU A 10 -1.36 11.93 -22.17
N PRO A 11 -2.47 11.37 -22.71
CA PRO A 11 -3.62 10.97 -21.90
C PRO A 11 -3.30 9.90 -20.86
N GLU A 12 -2.42 8.95 -21.17
CA GLU A 12 -1.97 7.91 -20.24
C GLU A 12 -1.18 8.51 -19.08
N LEU A 13 -0.24 9.42 -19.38
CA LEU A 13 0.51 10.15 -18.35
C LEU A 13 -0.42 10.95 -17.45
N LYS A 14 -1.42 11.63 -18.03
CA LYS A 14 -2.42 12.38 -17.25
C LYS A 14 -3.17 11.48 -16.30
N LEU A 15 -3.64 10.32 -16.77
CA LEU A 15 -4.34 9.33 -15.95
C LEU A 15 -3.47 8.81 -14.79
N LEU A 16 -2.20 8.48 -15.07
CA LEU A 16 -1.25 8.01 -14.06
C LEU A 16 -0.96 9.09 -13.01
N ILE A 17 -0.79 10.35 -13.43
CA ILE A 17 -0.57 11.48 -12.53
C ILE A 17 -1.81 11.70 -11.65
N ASP A 18 -3.00 11.71 -12.22
CA ASP A 18 -4.24 11.88 -11.47
C ASP A 18 -4.44 10.74 -10.44
N ALA A 19 -4.09 9.50 -10.80
CA ALA A 19 -4.13 8.36 -9.88
C ALA A 19 -3.16 8.53 -8.70
N VAL A 20 -1.93 9.01 -8.96
CA VAL A 20 -0.93 9.29 -7.91
C VAL A 20 -1.41 10.41 -6.99
N GLU A 21 -1.88 11.53 -7.56
CA GLU A 21 -2.37 12.68 -6.80
C GLU A 21 -3.61 12.32 -5.96
N SER A 22 -4.51 11.51 -6.49
CA SER A 22 -5.73 11.09 -5.79
C SER A 22 -5.51 10.03 -4.72
N SER A 23 -4.36 9.36 -4.72
CA SER A 23 -4.06 8.30 -3.75
C SER A 23 -4.02 8.82 -2.32
N LYS A 24 -4.77 8.16 -1.44
CA LYS A 24 -4.73 8.39 0.02
C LYS A 24 -3.71 7.49 0.73
N PHE A 25 -3.03 6.64 -0.02
CA PHE A 25 -2.11 5.65 0.54
C PHE A 25 -0.69 6.17 0.67
N ILE A 26 -0.24 7.03 -0.24
CA ILE A 26 1.12 7.58 -0.25
C ILE A 26 1.15 9.01 0.28
N THR A 27 2.30 9.40 0.85
CA THR A 27 2.51 10.75 1.37
C THR A 27 2.53 11.80 0.27
N GLU A 28 2.36 13.07 0.64
CA GLU A 28 2.42 14.17 -0.31
C GLU A 28 3.80 14.25 -0.99
N LYS A 29 4.87 14.18 -0.21
CA LYS A 29 6.25 14.15 -0.72
C LYS A 29 6.50 13.02 -1.71
N LYS A 30 5.95 11.81 -1.45
CA LYS A 30 6.08 10.68 -2.38
C LYS A 30 5.26 10.89 -3.65
N SER A 31 4.08 11.50 -3.55
CA SER A 31 3.26 11.87 -4.71
C SER A 31 4.00 12.85 -5.61
N GLU A 32 4.54 13.93 -5.05
CA GLU A 32 5.35 14.92 -5.79
C GLU A 32 6.52 14.26 -6.51
N ALA A 33 7.28 13.39 -5.83
CA ALA A 33 8.40 12.68 -6.41
C ALA A 33 7.97 11.75 -7.56
N LEU A 34 6.84 11.05 -7.44
CA LEU A 34 6.29 10.19 -8.50
C LEU A 34 5.77 11.01 -9.68
N VAL A 35 5.05 12.10 -9.43
CA VAL A 35 4.59 13.02 -10.48
C VAL A 35 5.77 13.60 -11.25
N ALA A 36 6.85 14.01 -10.57
CA ALA A 36 8.06 14.50 -11.21
C ALA A 36 8.70 13.45 -12.12
N LYS A 37 8.72 12.18 -11.70
CA LYS A 37 9.19 11.06 -12.53
C LYS A 37 8.29 10.80 -13.74
N LEU A 38 6.98 10.78 -13.54
CA LEU A 38 6.01 10.58 -14.63
C LEU A 38 6.08 11.70 -15.66
N THR A 39 6.17 12.96 -15.21
CA THR A 39 6.30 14.12 -16.12
C THR A 39 7.61 14.11 -16.91
N SER A 40 8.66 13.45 -16.43
CA SER A 40 9.92 13.31 -17.17
C SER A 40 9.82 12.47 -18.45
N PHE A 41 8.77 11.65 -18.61
CA PHE A 41 8.48 10.94 -19.86
C PHE A 41 7.81 11.81 -20.93
N ALA A 42 7.36 13.01 -20.57
CA ALA A 42 6.77 13.98 -21.50
C ALA A 42 7.80 15.00 -22.01
N SER A 43 7.51 15.66 -23.14
CA SER A 43 8.31 16.80 -23.58
C SER A 43 8.15 17.96 -22.59
N LYS A 44 9.10 18.90 -22.57
CA LYS A 44 9.08 20.06 -21.65
C LYS A 44 7.75 20.81 -21.69
N HIS A 45 7.22 21.07 -22.89
CA HIS A 45 5.95 21.75 -23.08
C HIS A 45 4.75 20.94 -22.55
N GLN A 46 4.73 19.64 -22.79
CA GLN A 46 3.68 18.74 -22.29
C GLN A 46 3.74 18.57 -20.77
N ALA A 47 4.94 18.49 -20.20
CA ALA A 47 5.13 18.43 -18.75
C ALA A 47 4.56 19.67 -18.04
N GLU A 48 4.74 20.86 -18.64
CA GLU A 48 4.17 22.10 -18.12
C GLU A 48 2.63 22.11 -18.21
N GLN A 49 2.06 21.56 -19.29
CA GLN A 49 0.60 21.42 -19.42
C GLN A 49 0.04 20.46 -18.37
N LEU A 50 0.68 19.33 -18.16
CA LEU A 50 0.29 18.35 -17.15
C LEU A 50 0.28 18.96 -15.74
N LYS A 51 1.32 19.71 -15.38
CA LYS A 51 1.42 20.41 -14.09
C LYS A 51 0.37 21.49 -13.88
N ARG A 52 0.05 22.26 -14.90
CA ARG A 52 -0.97 23.34 -14.82
C ARG A 52 -2.39 22.82 -14.56
N ASN A 53 -2.68 21.61 -15.02
CA ASN A 53 -4.00 20.99 -14.91
C ASN A 53 -4.14 20.11 -13.66
N LEU A 54 -3.13 20.07 -12.78
CA LEU A 54 -3.23 19.44 -11.48
C LEU A 54 -4.07 20.32 -10.56
N CYS A 55 -5.27 19.86 -10.24
CA CYS A 55 -6.07 20.46 -9.16
C CYS A 55 -5.62 19.81 -7.86
N PRO A 56 -5.05 20.58 -6.90
CA PRO A 56 -4.79 20.04 -5.56
C PRO A 56 -6.12 19.58 -4.98
N THR A 57 -6.24 18.31 -4.70
CA THR A 57 -7.38 17.82 -3.92
C THR A 57 -7.02 17.98 -2.45
N ASP A 58 -7.92 18.56 -1.63
CA ASP A 58 -7.79 18.65 -0.15
C ASP A 58 -7.85 17.26 0.50
N ARG A 59 -7.13 16.29 -0.06
CA ARG A 59 -7.08 14.94 0.46
C ARG A 59 -5.97 14.84 1.48
N ILE A 60 -6.36 14.53 2.71
CA ILE A 60 -5.41 14.25 3.79
C ILE A 60 -4.61 13.01 3.39
N LYS A 61 -3.32 13.20 3.14
CA LYS A 61 -2.36 12.14 2.86
C LYS A 61 -1.70 11.66 4.16
N PRO A 62 -1.23 10.40 4.23
CA PRO A 62 -0.56 9.88 5.42
C PRO A 62 0.84 10.49 5.57
N ASP A 63 1.34 10.48 6.81
CA ASP A 63 2.69 10.97 7.15
C ASP A 63 3.76 9.87 7.07
N ASN A 64 3.37 8.61 6.83
CA ASN A 64 4.27 7.47 6.87
C ASN A 64 5.01 7.28 5.54
N GLU A 65 6.21 7.87 5.42
CA GLU A 65 7.09 7.73 4.25
C GLU A 65 7.54 6.29 3.98
N MET A 66 7.42 5.40 4.96
CA MET A 66 7.88 4.01 4.84
C MET A 66 6.80 3.07 4.27
N ILE A 67 5.60 3.57 4.01
CA ILE A 67 4.43 2.73 3.71
C ILE A 67 4.65 1.80 2.50
N TYR A 68 5.30 2.26 1.46
CA TYR A 68 5.58 1.45 0.28
C TYR A 68 6.69 0.41 0.52
N TYR A 69 7.64 0.67 1.43
CA TYR A 69 8.61 -0.34 1.87
C TYR A 69 7.94 -1.43 2.71
N ILE A 70 6.93 -1.05 3.50
CA ILE A 70 6.11 -2.02 4.25
C ILE A 70 5.43 -2.98 3.27
N VAL A 71 4.84 -2.45 2.19
CA VAL A 71 4.22 -3.25 1.13
C VAL A 71 5.23 -4.19 0.49
N ASP A 72 6.42 -3.68 0.17
CA ASP A 72 7.51 -4.46 -0.45
C ASP A 72 7.96 -5.61 0.46
N THR A 73 8.21 -5.33 1.74
CA THR A 73 8.56 -6.35 2.76
C THR A 73 7.48 -7.43 2.90
N ILE A 74 6.20 -7.02 2.88
CA ILE A 74 5.08 -7.99 2.96
C ILE A 74 5.04 -8.86 1.70
N ASN A 75 5.24 -8.28 0.51
CA ASN A 75 5.33 -9.03 -0.74
C ASN A 75 6.48 -10.04 -0.73
N GLU A 76 7.64 -9.63 -0.23
CA GLU A 76 8.79 -10.52 -0.08
C GLU A 76 8.46 -11.71 0.85
N ALA A 77 7.83 -11.44 1.99
CA ALA A 77 7.42 -12.49 2.93
C ALA A 77 6.40 -13.47 2.30
N ILE A 78 5.43 -12.96 1.52
CA ILE A 78 4.46 -13.78 0.80
C ILE A 78 5.17 -14.68 -0.22
N ASN A 79 6.07 -14.11 -1.02
CA ASN A 79 6.80 -14.85 -2.06
C ASN A 79 7.70 -15.94 -1.47
N ASN A 80 8.28 -15.70 -0.29
CA ASN A 80 9.16 -16.64 0.39
C ASN A 80 8.41 -17.59 1.33
N GLY A 81 7.09 -17.45 1.46
CA GLY A 81 6.29 -18.29 2.38
C GLY A 81 6.68 -18.13 3.84
N LYS A 82 7.04 -16.91 4.27
CA LYS A 82 7.53 -16.62 5.62
C LYS A 82 6.54 -15.80 6.43
N LYS A 83 6.49 -16.07 7.74
CA LYS A 83 5.75 -15.24 8.69
C LYS A 83 6.37 -13.86 8.82
N ILE A 84 5.54 -12.90 9.23
CA ILE A 84 5.97 -11.55 9.57
C ILE A 84 5.60 -11.20 11.00
N SER A 85 6.38 -10.31 11.61
CA SER A 85 6.08 -9.72 12.91
C SER A 85 6.02 -8.21 12.78
N PHE A 86 4.96 -7.58 13.34
CA PHE A 86 4.77 -6.14 13.24
C PHE A 86 3.96 -5.56 14.41
N LEU A 87 4.17 -4.26 14.68
CA LEU A 87 3.34 -3.47 15.58
C LEU A 87 2.23 -2.78 14.80
N TYR A 88 1.03 -2.80 15.35
CA TYR A 88 -0.18 -2.26 14.73
C TYR A 88 -0.84 -1.21 15.61
N PHE A 89 -1.32 -0.13 15.03
CA PHE A 89 -2.01 0.93 15.75
C PHE A 89 -3.42 1.20 15.22
N GLU A 90 -4.23 1.78 16.06
CA GLU A 90 -5.52 2.40 15.71
C GLU A 90 -5.55 3.83 16.21
N TYR A 91 -6.42 4.64 15.59
CA TYR A 91 -6.71 5.96 16.10
C TYR A 91 -7.81 5.87 17.16
N ASN A 92 -7.60 6.52 18.30
CA ASN A 92 -8.65 6.71 19.32
C ASN A 92 -9.63 7.81 18.89
N VAL A 93 -10.66 8.07 19.72
CA VAL A 93 -11.66 9.12 19.49
C VAL A 93 -11.03 10.52 19.36
N LYS A 94 -9.87 10.74 19.98
CA LYS A 94 -9.09 11.99 19.91
C LYS A 94 -8.14 12.04 18.72
N LYS A 95 -8.22 11.07 17.78
CA LYS A 95 -7.31 10.91 16.64
C LYS A 95 -5.83 10.69 17.01
N GLU A 96 -5.54 10.20 18.23
CA GLU A 96 -4.19 9.82 18.64
C GLU A 96 -3.92 8.35 18.27
N LYS A 97 -2.69 8.05 17.87
CA LYS A 97 -2.26 6.68 17.56
C LYS A 97 -2.11 5.88 18.85
N LYS A 98 -2.84 4.77 18.97
CA LYS A 98 -2.75 3.83 20.09
C LYS A 98 -2.35 2.45 19.58
N LEU A 99 -1.26 1.90 20.11
CA LEU A 99 -0.82 0.55 19.77
C LEU A 99 -1.87 -0.47 20.24
N LYS A 100 -2.20 -1.39 19.35
CA LYS A 100 -3.00 -2.57 19.62
C LYS A 100 -2.15 -3.67 20.29
N ASN A 101 -2.80 -4.73 20.72
CA ASN A 101 -2.15 -5.87 21.36
C ASN A 101 -1.31 -5.51 22.60
N ALA A 102 -1.74 -4.51 23.37
CA ALA A 102 -0.99 -3.99 24.52
C ALA A 102 0.47 -3.59 24.18
N GLY A 103 0.73 -3.19 22.94
CA GLY A 103 2.06 -2.83 22.46
C GLY A 103 2.94 -4.02 22.06
N ASN A 104 2.42 -5.25 22.11
CA ASN A 104 3.14 -6.42 21.64
C ASN A 104 3.00 -6.59 20.12
N PRO A 105 4.00 -7.14 19.44
CA PRO A 105 3.91 -7.40 18.00
C PRO A 105 2.87 -8.49 17.70
N TYR A 106 2.29 -8.42 16.53
CA TYR A 106 1.52 -9.50 15.92
C TYR A 106 2.47 -10.42 15.17
N VAL A 107 2.28 -11.72 15.31
CA VAL A 107 2.86 -12.74 14.44
C VAL A 107 1.79 -13.17 13.44
N PHE A 108 2.12 -13.12 12.16
CA PHE A 108 1.15 -13.23 11.08
C PHE A 108 1.72 -14.00 9.90
N SER A 109 0.91 -14.89 9.33
CA SER A 109 1.22 -15.63 8.12
C SER A 109 0.53 -14.95 6.93
N PRO A 110 1.22 -14.10 6.16
CA PRO A 110 0.61 -13.33 5.09
C PRO A 110 0.33 -14.23 3.87
N TYR A 111 -0.89 -14.14 3.31
CA TYR A 111 -1.30 -14.88 2.12
C TYR A 111 -1.40 -14.01 0.89
N ALA A 112 -1.89 -12.79 1.04
CA ALA A 112 -2.05 -11.85 -0.06
C ALA A 112 -2.09 -10.39 0.41
N LEU A 113 -1.73 -9.49 -0.51
CA LEU A 113 -2.03 -8.07 -0.43
C LEU A 113 -3.25 -7.76 -1.30
N ILE A 114 -4.22 -7.02 -0.74
CA ILE A 114 -5.46 -6.61 -1.41
C ILE A 114 -5.54 -5.10 -1.41
N TRP A 115 -5.83 -4.50 -2.56
CA TRP A 115 -6.14 -3.09 -2.68
C TRP A 115 -7.65 -2.89 -2.60
N SER A 116 -8.12 -2.15 -1.60
CA SER A 116 -9.53 -1.82 -1.45
C SER A 116 -9.72 -0.48 -0.75
N GLY A 117 -10.66 0.32 -1.23
CA GLY A 117 -11.01 1.61 -0.63
C GLY A 117 -9.83 2.56 -0.43
N ASP A 118 -8.96 2.68 -1.41
CA ASP A 118 -7.73 3.50 -1.38
C ASP A 118 -6.61 3.00 -0.44
N PHE A 119 -6.69 1.77 0.09
CA PHE A 119 -5.68 1.23 1.00
C PHE A 119 -5.27 -0.21 0.64
N TYR A 120 -4.04 -0.57 1.01
CA TYR A 120 -3.62 -1.97 1.04
C TYR A 120 -4.04 -2.64 2.34
N TYR A 121 -4.47 -3.87 2.21
CA TYR A 121 -4.74 -4.80 3.30
C TYR A 121 -3.87 -6.04 3.11
N VAL A 122 -3.17 -6.47 4.14
CA VAL A 122 -2.55 -7.80 4.16
C VAL A 122 -3.55 -8.77 4.77
N VAL A 123 -3.88 -9.83 4.02
CA VAL A 123 -4.78 -10.91 4.46
C VAL A 123 -3.96 -12.15 4.74
N GLY A 124 -4.28 -12.85 5.82
CA GLY A 124 -3.56 -14.04 6.24
C GLY A 124 -4.03 -14.57 7.58
N TYR A 125 -3.28 -15.46 8.18
CA TYR A 125 -3.58 -16.05 9.47
C TYR A 125 -2.88 -15.29 10.60
N SER A 126 -3.65 -14.91 11.60
CA SER A 126 -3.17 -14.25 12.81
C SER A 126 -3.08 -15.25 13.96
N GLU A 127 -1.88 -15.46 14.49
CA GLU A 127 -1.69 -16.34 15.65
C GLU A 127 -2.44 -15.83 16.87
N LYS A 128 -2.44 -14.51 17.09
CA LYS A 128 -3.17 -13.92 18.20
C LYS A 128 -4.68 -14.17 18.16
N HIS A 129 -5.28 -14.10 16.98
CA HIS A 129 -6.72 -14.28 16.81
C HIS A 129 -7.11 -15.71 16.48
N ASN A 130 -6.12 -16.58 16.30
CA ASN A 130 -6.27 -17.98 15.92
C ASN A 130 -7.21 -18.13 14.69
N GLY A 131 -6.99 -17.30 13.67
CA GLY A 131 -7.88 -17.27 12.51
C GLY A 131 -7.40 -16.34 11.39
N ILE A 132 -8.12 -16.42 10.28
CA ILE A 132 -7.85 -15.57 9.12
C ILE A 132 -8.40 -14.16 9.36
N GLY A 133 -7.60 -13.16 9.06
CA GLY A 133 -7.96 -11.77 9.19
C GLY A 133 -7.18 -10.87 8.26
N GLY A 134 -7.51 -9.59 8.28
CA GLY A 134 -6.84 -8.58 7.48
C GLY A 134 -6.37 -7.40 8.32
N PHE A 135 -5.22 -6.85 7.98
CA PHE A 135 -4.66 -5.64 8.58
C PHE A 135 -4.44 -4.58 7.52
N ARG A 136 -4.83 -3.34 7.79
CA ARG A 136 -4.49 -2.21 6.93
C ARG A 136 -3.00 -1.93 7.02
N VAL A 137 -2.33 -1.89 5.87
CA VAL A 137 -0.87 -1.74 5.81
C VAL A 137 -0.41 -0.36 6.31
N ASP A 138 -1.19 0.69 6.10
CA ASP A 138 -0.91 2.04 6.58
C ASP A 138 -0.95 2.20 8.11
N ARG A 139 -1.49 1.21 8.82
CA ARG A 139 -1.54 1.16 10.29
C ARG A 139 -0.43 0.30 10.91
N ILE A 140 0.45 -0.23 10.10
CA ILE A 140 1.69 -0.88 10.56
C ILE A 140 2.70 0.22 10.84
N THR A 141 3.28 0.25 12.06
CA THR A 141 4.07 1.40 12.51
C THR A 141 5.40 1.57 11.79
N LYS A 142 6.03 0.47 11.38
CA LYS A 142 7.31 0.42 10.67
C LYS A 142 7.42 -0.89 9.90
N SER A 143 8.44 -1.02 9.04
CA SER A 143 8.61 -2.22 8.24
C SER A 143 8.52 -3.49 9.09
N PRO A 144 7.69 -4.48 8.70
CA PRO A 144 7.60 -5.75 9.40
C PRO A 144 8.95 -6.46 9.41
N THR A 145 9.17 -7.28 10.43
CA THR A 145 10.29 -8.23 10.43
C THR A 145 9.82 -9.53 9.78
N ILE A 146 10.52 -9.98 8.74
CA ILE A 146 10.32 -11.32 8.18
C ILE A 146 10.96 -12.31 9.14
N LEU A 147 10.19 -13.31 9.58
CA LEU A 147 10.65 -14.37 10.48
C LEU A 147 11.23 -15.54 9.67
N GLU A 148 12.02 -16.37 10.32
CA GLU A 148 12.53 -17.60 9.70
C GLU A 148 11.46 -18.69 9.59
N ASP A 149 10.41 -18.60 10.41
CA ASP A 149 9.29 -19.54 10.42
C ASP A 149 8.49 -19.47 9.12
N ASP A 150 8.12 -20.64 8.62
CA ASP A 150 7.21 -20.77 7.49
C ASP A 150 5.78 -20.39 7.89
N ILE A 151 5.03 -19.87 6.91
CA ILE A 151 3.62 -19.52 7.13
C ILE A 151 2.80 -20.74 7.54
N ILE A 152 1.75 -20.51 8.32
CA ILE A 152 0.67 -21.48 8.47
C ILE A 152 -0.02 -21.60 7.11
N PRO A 153 -0.11 -22.81 6.53
CA PRO A 153 -0.68 -22.99 5.19
C PRO A 153 -2.11 -22.42 5.10
N LYS A 154 -2.39 -21.81 3.97
CA LYS A 154 -3.74 -21.33 3.65
C LYS A 154 -4.69 -22.55 3.56
N PRO A 155 -5.87 -22.55 4.24
CA PRO A 155 -6.86 -23.59 4.09
C PRO A 155 -7.25 -23.81 2.62
N ALA A 156 -7.45 -25.07 2.22
CA ALA A 156 -7.71 -25.44 0.82
C ALA A 156 -9.02 -24.81 0.29
N ASP A 157 -9.99 -24.63 1.15
CA ASP A 157 -11.30 -24.03 0.88
C ASP A 157 -11.33 -22.50 1.00
N PHE A 158 -10.24 -21.88 1.45
CA PHE A 158 -10.17 -20.42 1.60
C PHE A 158 -9.88 -19.73 0.27
N ASN A 159 -10.85 -18.95 -0.21
CA ASN A 159 -10.72 -18.11 -1.40
C ASN A 159 -10.50 -16.65 -0.99
N ILE A 160 -9.35 -16.10 -1.38
CA ILE A 160 -8.97 -14.71 -1.07
C ILE A 160 -9.94 -13.71 -1.72
N ALA A 161 -10.41 -13.98 -2.95
CA ALA A 161 -11.31 -13.07 -3.66
C ALA A 161 -12.69 -13.01 -2.99
N ASP A 162 -13.21 -14.13 -2.52
CA ASP A 162 -14.49 -14.19 -1.80
C ASP A 162 -14.38 -13.54 -0.42
N TYR A 163 -13.26 -13.76 0.28
CA TYR A 163 -12.97 -13.05 1.52
C TYR A 163 -12.91 -11.53 1.31
N ALA A 164 -12.22 -11.09 0.27
CA ALA A 164 -12.11 -9.66 -0.05
C ALA A 164 -13.49 -9.02 -0.30
N LYS A 165 -14.38 -9.70 -1.02
CA LYS A 165 -15.75 -9.23 -1.25
C LYS A 165 -16.56 -9.16 0.04
N SER A 166 -16.40 -10.13 0.94
CA SER A 166 -17.19 -10.18 2.18
C SER A 166 -16.76 -9.17 3.24
N VAL A 167 -15.49 -8.73 3.22
CA VAL A 167 -14.91 -7.89 4.29
C VAL A 167 -14.69 -6.45 3.85
N PHE A 168 -14.44 -6.20 2.55
CA PHE A 168 -14.05 -4.88 2.04
C PHE A 168 -15.07 -4.25 1.07
N GLN A 169 -16.16 -4.92 0.76
CA GLN A 169 -17.33 -4.38 0.05
C GLN A 169 -18.49 -4.21 1.02
#